data_493bb35195a2e44f81010200d147d55d
#
_entry.id   493bb35195a2e44f81010200d147d55d
#
_cell.length_a   1.000
_cell.length_b   1.000
_cell.length_c   1.000
_cell.angle_alpha   90.00
_cell.angle_beta   90.00
_cell.angle_gamma   90.00
#
_symmetry.space_group_name_H-M   'P 1'
#
loop_
_entity.id
_entity.type
_entity.pdbx_description
1 polymer ?
#
loop_
_entity_poly.entity_id
_entity_poly.type
_entity_poly.pdbx_seq_one_letter_code
_entity_poly.pdbx_strand_id
1 'polypeptide(L)'
;MQLRLWDHNLKVRLIGEALFNMLFWMYFPFITVYFGAALGNHVAGILMTVPPIFSLLGSLLGGALADRIGRRPVMLLGALLQTVMFALFAASPSHWIDYIAFIGLGLGGAIYRPASSAMVADLVPPQYRREIFATFTTANNIGAVLGPALGAIFFFHYRQELLWTCAVVLLLYFIAIFIIVRETMPDSAKAPKDSASMTCVFKEQWRGYCIIFWDKVFLVYTLAGIFALVPIMQLDLYLAVYVINEVPAQTLFPWSGDSLMLSSTEIYGWVLGFNGLLFVLFILPVTKWLHNWKERDVFILSSLLSGVGTFALGLSTHIWFLFFVTIIFTFGEMARSPVTQSFISRYAPENARGQYMGADSLQPTIGKFLAPSTVFLSSWVPPLGIFTLILLFALISVVLYFQLFRMYVEKPMATDRSSG
;
A
#
# COMPACT_ATOMS: atom_id res chain seq x y z
N MET A 1 4.11 -21.81 -14.62
CA MET A 1 2.92 -22.70 -14.70
C MET A 1 1.88 -22.06 -15.61
N GLN A 2 1.40 -22.74 -16.66
CA GLN A 2 0.46 -22.13 -17.60
C GLN A 2 -0.87 -21.82 -16.90
N LEU A 3 -1.41 -20.59 -17.07
CA LEU A 3 -2.68 -20.14 -16.48
C LEU A 3 -3.86 -21.11 -16.74
N ARG A 4 -3.83 -21.86 -17.85
CA ARG A 4 -4.86 -22.87 -18.18
C ARG A 4 -4.92 -24.01 -17.17
N LEU A 5 -3.79 -24.35 -16.51
CA LEU A 5 -3.67 -25.44 -15.53
C LEU A 5 -3.97 -25.00 -14.09
N TRP A 6 -4.26 -23.71 -13.88
CA TRP A 6 -4.57 -23.21 -12.55
C TRP A 6 -5.92 -23.75 -12.04
N ASP A 7 -5.95 -24.01 -10.73
CA ASP A 7 -7.18 -24.30 -10.02
C ASP A 7 -8.22 -23.16 -10.19
N HIS A 8 -9.51 -23.51 -10.21
CA HIS A 8 -10.59 -22.53 -10.36
C HIS A 8 -10.56 -21.46 -9.26
N ASN A 9 -10.21 -21.83 -8.04
CA ASN A 9 -10.06 -20.89 -6.92
C ASN A 9 -9.03 -19.79 -7.24
N LEU A 10 -7.88 -20.19 -7.82
CA LEU A 10 -6.80 -19.24 -8.19
C LEU A 10 -7.22 -18.31 -9.33
N LYS A 11 -7.97 -18.83 -10.31
CA LYS A 11 -8.47 -18.02 -11.43
C LYS A 11 -9.49 -16.97 -10.96
N VAL A 12 -10.47 -17.39 -10.15
CA VAL A 12 -11.46 -16.47 -9.56
C VAL A 12 -10.77 -15.39 -8.74
N ARG A 13 -9.80 -15.78 -7.92
CA ARG A 13 -9.03 -14.83 -7.13
C ARG A 13 -8.25 -13.84 -7.99
N LEU A 14 -7.55 -14.31 -9.02
CA LEU A 14 -6.76 -13.44 -9.91
C LEU A 14 -7.61 -12.34 -10.54
N ILE A 15 -8.75 -12.73 -11.10
CA ILE A 15 -9.70 -11.79 -11.72
C ILE A 15 -10.26 -10.84 -10.67
N GLY A 16 -10.71 -11.37 -9.53
CA GLY A 16 -11.29 -10.57 -8.46
C GLY A 16 -10.32 -9.57 -7.86
N GLU A 17 -9.07 -9.97 -7.57
CA GLU A 17 -8.05 -9.05 -7.05
C GLU A 17 -7.66 -7.98 -8.06
N ALA A 18 -7.53 -8.32 -9.35
CA ALA A 18 -7.25 -7.34 -10.40
C ALA A 18 -8.37 -6.30 -10.52
N LEU A 19 -9.62 -6.74 -10.55
CA LEU A 19 -10.79 -5.86 -10.59
C LEU A 19 -10.88 -5.00 -9.32
N PHE A 20 -10.76 -5.61 -8.14
CA PHE A 20 -10.78 -4.89 -6.87
C PHE A 20 -9.69 -3.82 -6.80
N ASN A 21 -8.46 -4.17 -7.20
CA ASN A 21 -7.35 -3.23 -7.17
C ASN A 21 -7.56 -2.08 -8.16
N MET A 22 -8.10 -2.35 -9.35
CA MET A 22 -8.45 -1.31 -10.31
C MET A 22 -9.51 -0.35 -9.73
N LEU A 23 -10.61 -0.90 -9.16
CA LEU A 23 -11.66 -0.10 -8.52
C LEU A 23 -11.11 0.69 -7.33
N PHE A 24 -10.24 0.10 -6.52
CA PHE A 24 -9.57 0.78 -5.40
C PHE A 24 -8.80 2.01 -5.88
N TRP A 25 -7.97 1.90 -6.92
CA TRP A 25 -7.20 3.00 -7.46
C TRP A 25 -8.04 4.06 -8.18
N MET A 26 -9.29 3.76 -8.54
CA MET A 26 -10.21 4.76 -9.10
C MET A 26 -10.77 5.74 -8.05
N TYR A 27 -10.85 5.36 -6.78
CA TYR A 27 -11.39 6.26 -5.75
C TYR A 27 -10.38 6.65 -4.67
N PHE A 28 -9.48 5.74 -4.29
CA PHE A 28 -8.59 5.92 -3.13
C PHE A 28 -7.73 7.18 -3.21
N PRO A 29 -7.05 7.50 -4.32
CA PRO A 29 -6.20 8.69 -4.40
C PRO A 29 -6.97 10.00 -4.25
N PHE A 30 -8.26 10.00 -4.58
CA PHE A 30 -9.12 11.19 -4.56
C PHE A 30 -9.87 11.38 -3.24
N ILE A 31 -9.85 10.37 -2.36
CA ILE A 31 -10.62 10.38 -1.12
C ILE A 31 -10.16 11.47 -0.14
N THR A 32 -8.86 11.74 -0.08
CA THR A 32 -8.29 12.79 0.74
C THR A 32 -8.77 14.17 0.30
N VAL A 33 -8.80 14.40 -1.01
CA VAL A 33 -9.31 15.64 -1.60
C VAL A 33 -10.81 15.78 -1.37
N TYR A 34 -11.55 14.68 -1.56
CA TYR A 34 -12.98 14.63 -1.33
C TYR A 34 -13.36 15.07 0.11
N PHE A 35 -12.72 14.49 1.11
CA PHE A 35 -12.95 14.85 2.50
C PHE A 35 -12.38 16.25 2.83
N GLY A 36 -11.27 16.65 2.19
CA GLY A 36 -10.71 17.99 2.31
C GLY A 36 -11.67 19.08 1.84
N ALA A 37 -12.31 18.88 0.69
CA ALA A 37 -13.31 19.79 0.15
C ALA A 37 -14.60 19.82 1.00
N ALA A 38 -15.03 18.67 1.54
CA ALA A 38 -16.28 18.54 2.28
C ALA A 38 -16.18 19.00 3.75
N LEU A 39 -15.05 18.70 4.43
CA LEU A 39 -14.89 18.88 5.88
C LEU A 39 -13.71 19.78 6.26
N GLY A 40 -12.95 20.24 5.26
CA GLY A 40 -11.70 20.99 5.44
C GLY A 40 -10.48 20.09 5.60
N ASN A 41 -9.31 20.56 5.14
CA ASN A 41 -8.07 19.79 5.11
C ASN A 41 -7.60 19.33 6.49
N HIS A 42 -7.82 20.16 7.51
CA HIS A 42 -7.51 19.81 8.90
C HIS A 42 -8.24 18.54 9.35
N VAL A 43 -9.57 18.50 9.16
CA VAL A 43 -10.41 17.35 9.53
C VAL A 43 -10.05 16.15 8.66
N ALA A 44 -9.89 16.33 7.34
CA ALA A 44 -9.50 15.27 6.43
C ALA A 44 -8.18 14.62 6.83
N GLY A 45 -7.16 15.41 7.20
CA GLY A 45 -5.87 14.88 7.69
C GLY A 45 -6.02 14.00 8.92
N ILE A 46 -6.83 14.41 9.91
CA ILE A 46 -7.12 13.58 11.10
C ILE A 46 -7.85 12.29 10.68
N LEU A 47 -8.89 12.43 9.86
CA LEU A 47 -9.70 11.28 9.42
C LEU A 47 -8.87 10.23 8.69
N MET A 48 -7.87 10.63 7.89
CA MET A 48 -6.98 9.70 7.17
C MET A 48 -6.05 8.89 8.08
N THR A 49 -5.86 9.27 9.34
CA THR A 49 -5.07 8.49 10.31
C THR A 49 -5.80 7.27 10.87
N VAL A 50 -7.12 7.26 10.82
CA VAL A 50 -7.96 6.22 11.47
C VAL A 50 -8.07 4.93 10.65
N PRO A 51 -8.28 4.94 9.31
CA PRO A 51 -8.42 3.73 8.50
C PRO A 51 -7.27 2.70 8.63
N PRO A 52 -5.99 3.09 8.76
CA PRO A 52 -4.90 2.14 8.98
C PRO A 52 -5.06 1.32 10.27
N ILE A 53 -5.64 1.88 11.33
CA ILE A 53 -5.91 1.19 12.59
C ILE A 53 -6.93 0.07 12.37
N PHE A 54 -8.04 0.40 11.71
CA PHE A 54 -9.07 -0.59 11.37
C PHE A 54 -8.56 -1.66 10.40
N SER A 55 -7.69 -1.29 9.46
CA SER A 55 -7.05 -2.25 8.55
C SER A 55 -6.11 -3.20 9.29
N LEU A 56 -5.37 -2.73 10.29
CA LEU A 56 -4.52 -3.58 11.12
C LEU A 56 -5.37 -4.57 11.92
N LEU A 57 -6.39 -4.09 12.61
CA LEU A 57 -7.33 -4.93 13.38
C LEU A 57 -8.03 -5.94 12.46
N GLY A 58 -8.48 -5.50 11.28
CA GLY A 58 -9.10 -6.38 10.28
C GLY A 58 -8.17 -7.48 9.78
N SER A 59 -6.89 -7.18 9.56
CA SER A 59 -5.90 -8.16 9.12
C SER A 59 -5.63 -9.23 10.20
N LEU A 60 -5.51 -8.81 11.46
CA LEU A 60 -5.34 -9.73 12.60
C LEU A 60 -6.56 -10.63 12.78
N LEU A 61 -7.77 -10.05 12.75
CA LEU A 61 -9.02 -10.77 12.84
C LEU A 61 -9.20 -11.72 11.65
N GLY A 62 -8.94 -11.26 10.44
CA GLY A 62 -9.05 -12.05 9.22
C GLY A 62 -8.14 -13.28 9.22
N GLY A 63 -6.89 -13.14 9.66
CA GLY A 63 -5.97 -14.26 9.82
C GLY A 63 -6.47 -15.28 10.86
N ALA A 64 -6.83 -14.81 12.05
CA ALA A 64 -7.33 -15.67 13.12
C ALA A 64 -8.65 -16.39 12.73
N LEU A 65 -9.56 -15.69 12.06
CA LEU A 65 -10.80 -16.28 11.57
C LEU A 65 -10.54 -17.31 10.47
N ALA A 66 -9.64 -17.00 9.51
CA ALA A 66 -9.30 -17.92 8.43
C ALA A 66 -8.75 -19.25 8.95
N ASP A 67 -8.00 -19.23 10.08
CA ASP A 67 -7.46 -20.43 10.71
C ASP A 67 -8.49 -21.18 11.55
N ARG A 68 -9.62 -20.57 11.92
CA ARG A 68 -10.67 -21.19 12.74
C ARG A 68 -11.87 -21.68 11.94
N ILE A 69 -12.42 -20.82 11.09
CA ILE A 69 -13.66 -21.10 10.36
C ILE A 69 -13.44 -21.46 8.89
N GLY A 70 -12.19 -21.35 8.42
CA GLY A 70 -11.80 -21.66 7.04
C GLY A 70 -11.52 -20.43 6.17
N ARG A 71 -10.88 -20.66 5.03
CA ARG A 71 -10.45 -19.59 4.10
C ARG A 71 -11.65 -18.99 3.38
N ARG A 72 -12.53 -19.84 2.83
CA ARG A 72 -13.69 -19.43 2.05
C ARG A 72 -14.70 -18.57 2.86
N PRO A 73 -15.16 -18.93 4.06
CA PRO A 73 -16.08 -18.10 4.84
C PRO A 73 -15.54 -16.71 5.14
N VAL A 74 -14.23 -16.60 5.44
CA VAL A 74 -13.61 -15.29 5.74
C VAL A 74 -13.46 -14.44 4.47
N MET A 75 -13.15 -15.05 3.33
CA MET A 75 -13.17 -14.34 2.03
C MET A 75 -14.56 -13.83 1.69
N LEU A 76 -15.61 -14.63 1.92
CA LEU A 76 -17.00 -14.23 1.73
C LEU A 76 -17.39 -13.08 2.66
N LEU A 77 -17.01 -13.15 3.94
CA LEU A 77 -17.27 -12.08 4.91
C LEU A 77 -16.62 -10.76 4.46
N GLY A 78 -15.35 -10.80 4.06
CA GLY A 78 -14.62 -9.61 3.60
C GLY A 78 -15.22 -9.02 2.32
N ALA A 79 -15.57 -9.86 1.33
CA ALA A 79 -16.18 -9.44 0.07
C ALA A 79 -17.60 -8.86 0.28
N LEU A 80 -18.41 -9.49 1.13
CA LEU A 80 -19.75 -9.00 1.49
C LEU A 80 -19.68 -7.63 2.17
N LEU A 81 -18.78 -7.50 3.17
CA LEU A 81 -18.59 -6.23 3.87
C LEU A 81 -18.21 -5.11 2.90
N GLN A 82 -17.27 -5.36 1.98
CA GLN A 82 -16.89 -4.37 0.96
C GLN A 82 -18.05 -4.02 0.02
N THR A 83 -18.84 -5.02 -0.42
CA THR A 83 -20.03 -4.80 -1.27
C THR A 83 -21.03 -3.88 -0.57
N VAL A 84 -21.37 -4.17 0.70
CA VAL A 84 -22.29 -3.37 1.49
C VAL A 84 -21.75 -1.95 1.72
N MET A 85 -20.46 -1.82 1.99
CA MET A 85 -19.84 -0.51 2.22
C MET A 85 -19.78 0.34 0.94
N PHE A 86 -19.54 -0.27 -0.24
CA PHE A 86 -19.64 0.50 -1.50
C PHE A 86 -21.07 0.92 -1.80
N ALA A 87 -22.06 0.07 -1.55
CA ALA A 87 -23.46 0.44 -1.70
C ALA A 87 -23.85 1.57 -0.72
N LEU A 88 -23.37 1.49 0.52
CA LEU A 88 -23.57 2.55 1.52
C LEU A 88 -22.92 3.86 1.08
N PHE A 89 -21.70 3.82 0.53
CA PHE A 89 -20.98 4.99 0.04
C PHE A 89 -21.69 5.62 -1.17
N ALA A 90 -22.22 4.79 -2.09
CA ALA A 90 -22.96 5.24 -3.26
C ALA A 90 -24.33 5.88 -2.92
N ALA A 91 -25.01 5.34 -1.91
CA ALA A 91 -26.33 5.81 -1.47
C ALA A 91 -26.28 6.89 -0.39
N SER A 92 -25.10 7.27 0.08
CA SER A 92 -24.94 8.11 1.26
C SER A 92 -25.43 9.54 1.05
N PRO A 93 -26.21 10.07 2.00
CA PRO A 93 -26.60 11.48 2.02
C PRO A 93 -25.64 12.37 2.82
N SER A 94 -24.59 11.82 3.45
CA SER A 94 -23.74 12.53 4.40
C SER A 94 -22.28 12.12 4.31
N HIS A 95 -21.38 13.10 4.33
CA HIS A 95 -19.92 12.86 4.34
C HIS A 95 -19.43 12.02 5.52
N TRP A 96 -20.12 12.01 6.64
CA TRP A 96 -19.81 11.14 7.79
C TRP A 96 -20.15 9.66 7.51
N ILE A 97 -21.25 9.40 6.80
CA ILE A 97 -21.61 8.06 6.34
C ILE A 97 -20.60 7.61 5.28
N ASP A 98 -20.21 8.50 4.37
CA ASP A 98 -19.14 8.26 3.40
C ASP A 98 -17.85 7.82 4.09
N TYR A 99 -17.50 8.49 5.19
CA TYR A 99 -16.30 8.17 5.96
C TYR A 99 -16.41 6.79 6.67
N ILE A 100 -17.55 6.47 7.25
CA ILE A 100 -17.81 5.15 7.84
C ILE A 100 -17.70 4.06 6.76
N ALA A 101 -18.28 4.31 5.59
CA ALA A 101 -18.20 3.38 4.45
C ALA A 101 -16.74 3.19 4.01
N PHE A 102 -15.95 4.26 3.93
CA PHE A 102 -14.52 4.20 3.59
C PHE A 102 -13.71 3.38 4.59
N ILE A 103 -13.92 3.55 5.90
CA ILE A 103 -13.31 2.71 6.93
C ILE A 103 -13.72 1.24 6.74
N GLY A 104 -15.01 0.99 6.52
CA GLY A 104 -15.54 -0.36 6.32
C GLY A 104 -14.99 -1.05 5.08
N LEU A 105 -14.73 -0.32 3.99
CA LEU A 105 -14.05 -0.84 2.80
C LEU A 105 -12.63 -1.33 3.14
N GLY A 106 -11.87 -0.50 3.87
CA GLY A 106 -10.54 -0.86 4.35
C GLY A 106 -10.53 -2.09 5.26
N LEU A 107 -11.48 -2.15 6.19
CA LEU A 107 -11.67 -3.27 7.12
C LEU A 107 -12.02 -4.56 6.38
N GLY A 108 -12.97 -4.51 5.43
CA GLY A 108 -13.38 -5.67 4.63
C GLY A 108 -12.22 -6.24 3.80
N GLY A 109 -11.44 -5.36 3.15
CA GLY A 109 -10.24 -5.76 2.43
C GLY A 109 -9.16 -6.34 3.33
N ALA A 110 -8.98 -5.80 4.52
CA ALA A 110 -8.01 -6.28 5.49
C ALA A 110 -8.38 -7.66 6.07
N ILE A 111 -9.67 -7.94 6.27
CA ILE A 111 -10.18 -9.27 6.65
C ILE A 111 -9.98 -10.28 5.51
N TYR A 112 -10.25 -9.87 4.28
CA TYR A 112 -10.17 -10.72 3.08
C TYR A 112 -8.75 -11.21 2.79
N ARG A 113 -7.74 -10.30 2.84
CA ARG A 113 -6.37 -10.56 2.36
C ARG A 113 -5.67 -11.77 3.00
N PRO A 114 -5.65 -11.96 4.33
CA PRO A 114 -4.99 -13.11 4.95
C PRO A 114 -5.59 -14.44 4.51
N ALA A 115 -6.92 -14.54 4.48
CA ALA A 115 -7.63 -15.74 4.04
C ALA A 115 -7.34 -16.09 2.57
N SER A 116 -7.37 -15.09 1.70
CA SER A 116 -7.05 -15.21 0.28
C SER A 116 -5.60 -15.65 0.06
N SER A 117 -4.64 -15.10 0.83
CA SER A 117 -3.23 -15.49 0.74
C SER A 117 -2.97 -16.91 1.27
N ALA A 118 -3.64 -17.30 2.36
CA ALA A 118 -3.59 -18.65 2.90
C ALA A 118 -4.15 -19.68 1.89
N MET A 119 -5.26 -19.36 1.21
CA MET A 119 -5.82 -20.21 0.15
C MET A 119 -4.79 -20.51 -0.96
N VAL A 120 -4.00 -19.51 -1.39
CA VAL A 120 -2.92 -19.74 -2.38
C VAL A 120 -1.85 -20.65 -1.81
N ALA A 121 -1.46 -20.44 -0.56
CA ALA A 121 -0.45 -21.27 0.08
C ALA A 121 -0.90 -22.73 0.27
N ASP A 122 -2.21 -22.95 0.48
CA ASP A 122 -2.80 -24.28 0.60
C ASP A 122 -2.86 -25.02 -0.76
N LEU A 123 -3.17 -24.29 -1.85
CA LEU A 123 -3.36 -24.88 -3.18
C LEU A 123 -2.08 -25.02 -4.00
N VAL A 124 -1.05 -24.20 -3.72
CA VAL A 124 0.13 -24.09 -4.57
C VAL A 124 1.35 -24.72 -3.89
N PRO A 125 2.00 -25.70 -4.57
CA PRO A 125 3.25 -26.26 -4.09
C PRO A 125 4.32 -25.18 -3.86
N PRO A 126 5.17 -25.29 -2.83
CA PRO A 126 6.14 -24.25 -2.42
C PRO A 126 6.99 -23.70 -3.57
N GLN A 127 7.43 -24.58 -4.51
CA GLN A 127 8.28 -24.20 -5.64
C GLN A 127 7.61 -23.24 -6.64
N TYR A 128 6.27 -23.23 -6.74
CA TYR A 128 5.51 -22.37 -7.68
C TYR A 128 4.89 -21.14 -7.02
N ARG A 129 4.90 -21.04 -5.69
CA ARG A 129 4.26 -19.91 -4.96
C ARG A 129 4.80 -18.57 -5.41
N ARG A 130 6.13 -18.46 -5.59
CA ARG A 130 6.78 -17.21 -6.01
C ARG A 130 6.25 -16.72 -7.37
N GLU A 131 6.12 -17.62 -8.34
CA GLU A 131 5.62 -17.29 -9.69
C GLU A 131 4.17 -16.85 -9.64
N ILE A 132 3.34 -17.54 -8.85
CA ILE A 132 1.91 -17.25 -8.73
C ILE A 132 1.69 -15.91 -8.01
N PHE A 133 2.38 -15.65 -6.90
CA PHE A 133 2.30 -14.34 -6.25
C PHE A 133 2.82 -13.19 -7.14
N ALA A 134 3.84 -13.42 -7.95
CA ALA A 134 4.31 -12.45 -8.92
C ALA A 134 3.22 -12.13 -9.98
N THR A 135 2.46 -13.14 -10.42
CA THR A 135 1.32 -12.94 -11.35
C THR A 135 0.21 -12.10 -10.72
N PHE A 136 -0.13 -12.33 -9.44
CA PHE A 136 -1.08 -11.50 -8.70
C PHE A 136 -0.59 -10.06 -8.57
N THR A 137 0.69 -9.87 -8.26
CA THR A 137 1.29 -8.52 -8.16
C THR A 137 1.23 -7.79 -9.50
N THR A 138 1.51 -8.49 -10.61
CA THR A 138 1.40 -7.91 -11.97
C THR A 138 -0.03 -7.48 -12.28
N ALA A 139 -1.02 -8.34 -11.98
CA ALA A 139 -2.43 -8.01 -12.18
C ALA A 139 -2.86 -6.80 -11.33
N ASN A 140 -2.40 -6.70 -10.09
CA ASN A 140 -2.64 -5.56 -9.22
C ASN A 140 -2.02 -4.27 -9.77
N ASN A 141 -0.82 -4.33 -10.33
CA ASN A 141 -0.17 -3.15 -10.91
C ASN A 141 -0.89 -2.61 -12.15
N ILE A 142 -1.56 -3.45 -12.92
CA ILE A 142 -2.43 -2.98 -14.03
C ILE A 142 -3.53 -2.05 -13.49
N GLY A 143 -4.15 -2.42 -12.37
CA GLY A 143 -5.13 -1.58 -11.71
C GLY A 143 -4.55 -0.26 -11.21
N ALA A 144 -3.34 -0.28 -10.66
CA ALA A 144 -2.65 0.92 -10.19
C ALA A 144 -2.27 1.89 -11.33
N VAL A 145 -2.07 1.38 -12.56
CA VAL A 145 -1.80 2.22 -13.75
C VAL A 145 -3.08 2.86 -14.28
N LEU A 146 -4.13 2.05 -14.49
CA LEU A 146 -5.36 2.50 -15.15
C LEU A 146 -6.32 3.21 -14.20
N GLY A 147 -6.34 2.79 -12.93
CA GLY A 147 -7.29 3.26 -11.92
C GLY A 147 -7.28 4.77 -11.72
N PRO A 148 -6.14 5.42 -11.45
CA PRO A 148 -6.10 6.85 -11.20
C PRO A 148 -6.55 7.70 -12.39
N ALA A 149 -6.17 7.33 -13.62
CA ALA A 149 -6.60 8.04 -14.82
C ALA A 149 -8.12 7.95 -15.03
N LEU A 150 -8.70 6.76 -14.88
CA LEU A 150 -10.15 6.57 -14.92
C LEU A 150 -10.83 7.27 -13.74
N GLY A 151 -10.25 7.18 -12.54
CA GLY A 151 -10.77 7.82 -11.33
C GLY A 151 -10.83 9.34 -11.44
N ALA A 152 -9.84 9.98 -12.06
CA ALA A 152 -9.84 11.42 -12.29
C ALA A 152 -11.05 11.89 -13.09
N ILE A 153 -11.51 11.08 -14.04
CA ILE A 153 -12.69 11.38 -14.87
C ILE A 153 -13.98 11.05 -14.10
N PHE A 154 -14.06 9.83 -13.55
CA PHE A 154 -15.32 9.32 -13.03
C PHE A 154 -15.60 9.74 -11.58
N PHE A 155 -14.59 9.85 -10.70
CA PHE A 155 -14.82 10.06 -9.27
C PHE A 155 -15.45 11.43 -8.95
N PHE A 156 -15.08 12.50 -9.66
CA PHE A 156 -15.62 13.83 -9.38
C PHE A 156 -16.88 14.15 -10.16
N HIS A 157 -17.07 13.60 -11.38
CA HIS A 157 -18.22 13.91 -12.22
C HIS A 157 -19.35 12.87 -12.10
N TYR A 158 -18.99 11.60 -11.87
CA TYR A 158 -19.91 10.46 -11.87
C TYR A 158 -19.65 9.55 -10.65
N ARG A 159 -19.44 10.18 -9.47
CA ARG A 159 -19.07 9.47 -8.24
C ARG A 159 -20.08 8.40 -7.87
N GLN A 160 -21.36 8.72 -7.92
CA GLN A 160 -22.42 7.82 -7.50
C GLN A 160 -22.47 6.60 -8.41
N GLU A 161 -22.41 6.80 -9.72
CA GLU A 161 -22.40 5.73 -10.72
C GLU A 161 -21.14 4.85 -10.59
N LEU A 162 -19.99 5.46 -10.36
CA LEU A 162 -18.75 4.74 -10.10
C LEU A 162 -18.87 3.84 -8.86
N LEU A 163 -19.35 4.38 -7.75
CA LEU A 163 -19.46 3.64 -6.48
C LEU A 163 -20.52 2.51 -6.59
N TRP A 164 -21.64 2.73 -7.28
CA TRP A 164 -22.59 1.67 -7.60
C TRP A 164 -21.98 0.59 -8.49
N THR A 165 -21.19 0.98 -9.50
CA THR A 165 -20.46 0.03 -10.34
C THR A 165 -19.50 -0.81 -9.50
N CYS A 166 -18.76 -0.19 -8.56
CA CYS A 166 -17.91 -0.90 -7.61
C CYS A 166 -18.71 -1.90 -6.76
N ALA A 167 -19.86 -1.50 -6.23
CA ALA A 167 -20.73 -2.36 -5.44
C ALA A 167 -21.22 -3.57 -6.25
N VAL A 168 -21.66 -3.37 -7.51
CA VAL A 168 -22.12 -4.45 -8.41
C VAL A 168 -20.97 -5.40 -8.75
N VAL A 169 -19.80 -4.89 -9.10
CA VAL A 169 -18.62 -5.73 -9.43
C VAL A 169 -18.22 -6.58 -8.22
N LEU A 170 -18.22 -6.01 -7.02
CA LEU A 170 -17.89 -6.77 -5.81
C LEU A 170 -19.00 -7.76 -5.42
N LEU A 171 -20.27 -7.45 -5.67
CA LEU A 171 -21.37 -8.40 -5.51
C LEU A 171 -21.21 -9.60 -6.46
N LEU A 172 -20.88 -9.36 -7.72
CA LEU A 172 -20.61 -10.43 -8.69
C LEU A 172 -19.40 -11.27 -8.26
N TYR A 173 -18.37 -10.60 -7.71
CA TYR A 173 -17.20 -11.30 -7.16
C TYR A 173 -17.55 -12.13 -5.91
N PHE A 174 -18.37 -11.60 -5.01
CA PHE A 174 -18.89 -12.34 -3.87
C PHE A 174 -19.66 -13.59 -4.31
N ILE A 175 -20.53 -13.45 -5.31
CA ILE A 175 -21.29 -14.58 -5.89
C ILE A 175 -20.34 -15.60 -6.54
N ALA A 176 -19.30 -15.13 -7.24
CA ALA A 176 -18.30 -16.03 -7.83
C ALA A 176 -17.52 -16.81 -6.74
N ILE A 177 -17.13 -16.18 -5.64
CA ILE A 177 -16.53 -16.87 -4.50
C ILE A 177 -17.53 -17.90 -3.92
N PHE A 178 -18.79 -17.51 -3.77
CA PHE A 178 -19.82 -18.36 -3.18
C PHE A 178 -20.07 -19.61 -4.00
N ILE A 179 -20.10 -19.50 -5.34
CA ILE A 179 -20.42 -20.62 -6.24
C ILE A 179 -19.20 -21.47 -6.58
N ILE A 180 -18.06 -20.83 -6.88
CA ILE A 180 -16.92 -21.49 -7.52
C ILE A 180 -15.82 -21.86 -6.52
N VAL A 181 -15.54 -20.99 -5.55
CA VAL A 181 -14.42 -21.18 -4.63
C VAL A 181 -14.76 -22.28 -3.60
N ARG A 182 -13.89 -23.27 -3.50
CA ARG A 182 -14.00 -24.34 -2.51
C ARG A 182 -13.16 -24.01 -1.29
N GLU A 183 -13.54 -24.62 -0.14
CA GLU A 183 -12.72 -24.54 1.07
C GLU A 183 -11.39 -25.27 0.88
N THR A 184 -10.30 -24.63 1.27
CA THR A 184 -8.94 -25.16 1.09
C THR A 184 -8.22 -25.44 2.39
N MET A 185 -8.88 -25.16 3.53
CA MET A 185 -8.30 -25.42 4.84
C MET A 185 -7.96 -26.90 4.97
N PRO A 186 -6.68 -27.28 5.26
CA PRO A 186 -6.28 -28.67 5.45
C PRO A 186 -7.01 -29.30 6.64
N ASP A 187 -7.39 -30.58 6.53
CA ASP A 187 -8.09 -31.29 7.60
C ASP A 187 -7.25 -31.39 8.89
N SER A 188 -5.92 -31.42 8.76
CA SER A 188 -4.99 -31.35 9.90
C SER A 188 -5.07 -30.03 10.69
N ALA A 189 -5.54 -28.96 10.05
CA ALA A 189 -5.73 -27.64 10.68
C ALA A 189 -7.12 -27.49 11.32
N LYS A 190 -8.08 -28.37 10.97
CA LYS A 190 -9.44 -28.43 11.55
C LYS A 190 -9.49 -29.12 12.92
N ALA A 191 -8.42 -29.82 13.33
CA ALA A 191 -8.35 -30.37 14.68
C ALA A 191 -8.52 -29.24 15.70
N PRO A 192 -9.31 -29.44 16.79
CA PRO A 192 -9.46 -28.43 17.82
C PRO A 192 -8.06 -28.16 18.40
N LYS A 193 -7.42 -27.09 17.92
CA LYS A 193 -6.34 -26.47 18.67
C LYS A 193 -7.00 -26.02 19.96
N ASP A 194 -6.62 -26.70 21.05
CA ASP A 194 -7.01 -26.30 22.40
C ASP A 194 -7.05 -24.79 22.45
N SER A 195 -8.13 -24.26 22.94
CA SER A 195 -8.58 -22.89 22.95
C SER A 195 -7.45 -21.90 23.30
N ALA A 196 -6.48 -21.73 22.38
CA ALA A 196 -5.64 -20.57 22.44
C ALA A 196 -6.58 -19.38 22.26
N SER A 197 -6.97 -18.80 23.39
CA SER A 197 -7.79 -17.60 23.45
C SER A 197 -7.23 -16.61 22.44
N MET A 198 -8.09 -15.82 21.77
CA MET A 198 -7.65 -14.67 20.95
C MET A 198 -6.60 -13.83 21.67
N THR A 199 -6.69 -13.77 23.00
CA THR A 199 -5.69 -13.15 23.88
C THR A 199 -4.32 -13.83 23.83
N CYS A 200 -4.24 -15.16 23.60
CA CYS A 200 -2.97 -15.87 23.46
C CYS A 200 -2.28 -15.56 22.13
N VAL A 201 -3.03 -15.55 21.04
CA VAL A 201 -2.49 -15.19 19.71
C VAL A 201 -2.02 -13.72 19.69
N PHE A 202 -2.80 -12.83 20.29
CA PHE A 202 -2.43 -11.44 20.51
C PHE A 202 -1.19 -11.30 21.40
N LYS A 203 -1.10 -12.09 22.46
CA LYS A 203 0.02 -12.08 23.42
C LYS A 203 1.31 -12.65 22.79
N GLU A 204 1.21 -13.68 21.94
CA GLU A 204 2.36 -14.23 21.20
C GLU A 204 2.87 -13.27 20.14
N GLN A 205 1.99 -12.66 19.34
CA GLN A 205 2.38 -11.62 18.40
C GLN A 205 2.96 -10.39 19.10
N TRP A 206 2.32 -9.93 20.17
CA TRP A 206 2.82 -8.82 20.99
C TRP A 206 4.20 -9.13 21.60
N ARG A 207 4.40 -10.35 22.07
CA ARG A 207 5.69 -10.81 22.59
C ARG A 207 6.76 -10.85 21.51
N GLY A 208 6.41 -11.26 20.31
CA GLY A 208 7.29 -11.17 19.13
C GLY A 208 7.67 -9.73 18.81
N TYR A 209 6.73 -8.80 18.84
CA TYR A 209 7.01 -7.37 18.66
C TYR A 209 7.87 -6.80 19.79
N CYS A 210 7.65 -7.18 21.04
CA CYS A 210 8.46 -6.74 22.17
C CYS A 210 9.94 -7.15 22.02
N ILE A 211 10.24 -8.35 21.54
CA ILE A 211 11.63 -8.79 21.29
C ILE A 211 12.32 -7.88 20.29
N ILE A 212 11.59 -7.39 19.28
CA ILE A 212 12.09 -6.51 18.23
C ILE A 212 12.43 -5.10 18.76
N PHE A 213 11.68 -4.59 19.73
CA PHE A 213 11.98 -3.31 20.36
C PHE A 213 13.31 -3.31 21.14
N TRP A 214 13.81 -4.47 21.55
CA TRP A 214 15.11 -4.61 22.19
C TRP A 214 16.27 -4.74 21.20
N ASP A 215 16.01 -5.05 19.94
CA ASP A 215 17.02 -5.04 18.88
C ASP A 215 17.22 -3.64 18.33
N LYS A 216 18.22 -2.94 18.86
CA LYS A 216 18.55 -1.55 18.49
C LYS A 216 18.75 -1.36 16.99
N VAL A 217 19.39 -2.34 16.32
CA VAL A 217 19.65 -2.28 14.87
C VAL A 217 18.33 -2.35 14.10
N PHE A 218 17.45 -3.28 14.48
CA PHE A 218 16.15 -3.42 13.86
C PHE A 218 15.22 -2.25 14.15
N LEU A 219 15.30 -1.67 15.36
CA LEU A 219 14.56 -0.46 15.72
C LEU A 219 14.97 0.73 14.84
N VAL A 220 16.29 0.96 14.66
CA VAL A 220 16.79 2.02 13.77
C VAL A 220 16.37 1.77 12.31
N TYR A 221 16.43 0.51 11.86
CA TYR A 221 15.91 0.13 10.54
C TYR A 221 14.43 0.45 10.37
N THR A 222 13.61 0.12 11.35
CA THR A 222 12.17 0.38 11.34
C THR A 222 11.88 1.88 11.31
N LEU A 223 12.55 2.67 12.17
CA LEU A 223 12.41 4.13 12.19
C LEU A 223 12.86 4.76 10.86
N ALA A 224 14.02 4.35 10.35
CA ALA A 224 14.50 4.82 9.05
C ALA A 224 13.47 4.53 7.94
N GLY A 225 12.89 3.34 7.98
CA GLY A 225 11.86 2.91 7.05
C GLY A 225 10.57 3.71 7.13
N ILE A 226 10.09 4.02 8.33
CA ILE A 226 8.91 4.87 8.55
C ILE A 226 9.13 6.24 7.90
N PHE A 227 10.24 6.90 8.21
CA PHE A 227 10.54 8.22 7.67
C PHE A 227 10.79 8.21 6.15
N ALA A 228 11.34 7.12 5.59
CA ALA A 228 11.50 6.97 4.13
C ALA A 228 10.16 6.77 3.40
N LEU A 229 9.17 6.16 4.07
CA LEU A 229 7.85 5.92 3.47
C LEU A 229 6.97 7.17 3.45
N VAL A 230 7.17 8.11 4.38
CA VAL A 230 6.35 9.33 4.43
C VAL A 230 6.37 10.10 3.10
N PRO A 231 7.52 10.43 2.47
CA PRO A 231 7.55 11.06 1.14
C PRO A 231 6.81 10.26 0.08
N ILE A 232 6.98 8.93 0.07
CA ILE A 232 6.34 8.04 -0.91
C ILE A 232 4.81 8.08 -0.79
N MET A 233 4.30 8.10 0.43
CA MET A 233 2.86 8.15 0.69
C MET A 233 2.21 9.50 0.38
N GLN A 234 3.00 10.55 0.13
CA GLN A 234 2.44 11.87 -0.24
C GLN A 234 1.81 11.89 -1.63
N LEU A 235 2.15 10.92 -2.47
CA LEU A 235 1.55 10.81 -3.80
C LEU A 235 0.01 10.73 -3.72
N ASP A 236 -0.52 9.96 -2.77
CA ASP A 236 -1.95 9.75 -2.56
C ASP A 236 -2.55 10.65 -1.48
N LEU A 237 -1.75 11.50 -0.84
CA LEU A 237 -2.18 12.35 0.28
C LEU A 237 -2.02 13.82 -0.07
N TYR A 238 -0.91 14.44 0.34
CA TYR A 238 -0.76 15.88 0.19
C TYR A 238 -0.58 16.32 -1.26
N LEU A 239 0.08 15.52 -2.12
CA LEU A 239 0.23 15.88 -3.54
C LEU A 239 -1.14 15.96 -4.23
N ALA A 240 -2.09 15.10 -3.88
CA ALA A 240 -3.47 15.19 -4.37
C ALA A 240 -4.09 16.55 -4.03
N VAL A 241 -4.00 16.94 -2.77
CA VAL A 241 -4.53 18.23 -2.27
C VAL A 241 -3.84 19.40 -2.98
N TYR A 242 -2.49 19.35 -3.08
CA TYR A 242 -1.72 20.41 -3.72
C TYR A 242 -2.06 20.57 -5.21
N VAL A 243 -2.03 19.48 -5.98
CA VAL A 243 -2.28 19.58 -7.43
C VAL A 243 -3.69 20.08 -7.72
N ILE A 244 -4.69 19.60 -6.99
CA ILE A 244 -6.08 19.98 -7.25
C ILE A 244 -6.36 21.43 -6.85
N ASN A 245 -5.72 21.94 -5.79
CA ASN A 245 -5.97 23.29 -5.29
C ASN A 245 -5.06 24.37 -5.91
N GLU A 246 -3.80 24.04 -6.20
CA GLU A 246 -2.78 25.02 -6.58
C GLU A 246 -2.38 24.95 -8.06
N VAL A 247 -2.55 23.79 -8.73
CA VAL A 247 -2.17 23.65 -10.14
C VAL A 247 -3.36 24.02 -11.02
N PRO A 248 -3.25 25.08 -11.86
CA PRO A 248 -4.33 25.47 -12.76
C PRO A 248 -4.52 24.46 -13.89
N ALA A 249 -5.68 24.49 -14.54
CA ALA A 249 -5.90 23.76 -15.78
C ALA A 249 -4.90 24.21 -16.84
N GLN A 250 -4.31 23.25 -17.58
CA GLN A 250 -3.25 23.50 -18.56
C GLN A 250 -3.44 22.68 -19.82
N THR A 251 -2.96 23.19 -20.95
CA THR A 251 -2.88 22.47 -22.21
C THR A 251 -1.68 21.52 -22.19
N LEU A 252 -1.92 20.25 -22.52
CA LEU A 252 -0.85 19.25 -22.55
C LEU A 252 0.16 19.53 -23.67
N PHE A 253 -0.34 19.94 -24.86
CA PHE A 253 0.49 20.24 -26.02
C PHE A 253 0.19 21.65 -26.54
N PRO A 254 0.81 22.70 -25.97
CA PRO A 254 0.56 24.08 -26.38
C PRO A 254 0.99 24.41 -27.80
N TRP A 255 1.78 23.52 -28.44
CA TRP A 255 2.30 23.64 -29.80
C TRP A 255 1.47 22.88 -30.87
N SER A 256 0.47 22.12 -30.48
CA SER A 256 -0.47 21.44 -31.38
C SER A 256 -1.73 22.27 -31.56
N GLY A 257 -2.25 22.34 -32.80
CA GLY A 257 -3.50 23.08 -33.08
C GLY A 257 -4.73 22.56 -32.33
N ASP A 258 -4.74 21.29 -31.92
CA ASP A 258 -5.72 20.69 -31.01
C ASP A 258 -5.21 20.79 -29.57
N SER A 259 -5.75 21.73 -28.81
CA SER A 259 -5.37 21.94 -27.43
C SER A 259 -6.12 20.98 -26.50
N LEU A 260 -5.52 19.84 -26.14
CA LEU A 260 -6.02 19.01 -25.05
C LEU A 260 -5.83 19.75 -23.71
N MET A 261 -6.87 20.39 -23.22
CA MET A 261 -6.86 21.09 -21.95
C MET A 261 -7.20 20.10 -20.83
N LEU A 262 -6.30 19.97 -19.86
CA LEU A 262 -6.47 19.14 -18.69
C LEU A 262 -6.84 19.98 -17.48
N SER A 263 -7.86 19.57 -16.77
CA SER A 263 -8.20 20.10 -15.44
C SER A 263 -7.17 19.68 -14.39
N SER A 264 -7.13 20.38 -13.26
CA SER A 264 -6.22 20.02 -12.13
C SER A 264 -6.37 18.55 -11.69
N THR A 265 -7.61 18.06 -11.66
CA THR A 265 -7.92 16.68 -11.30
C THR A 265 -7.38 15.69 -12.32
N GLU A 266 -7.53 15.99 -13.62
CA GLU A 266 -6.98 15.14 -14.69
C GLU A 266 -5.46 15.16 -14.68
N ILE A 267 -4.82 16.32 -14.44
CA ILE A 267 -3.36 16.43 -14.27
C ILE A 267 -2.90 15.51 -13.14
N TYR A 268 -3.57 15.53 -11.99
CA TYR A 268 -3.24 14.64 -10.88
C TYR A 268 -3.40 13.16 -11.27
N GLY A 269 -4.51 12.79 -11.91
CA GLY A 269 -4.75 11.43 -12.40
C GLY A 269 -3.67 10.95 -13.39
N TRP A 270 -3.23 11.84 -14.30
CA TRP A 270 -2.14 11.55 -15.23
C TRP A 270 -0.78 11.39 -14.53
N VAL A 271 -0.48 12.20 -13.51
CA VAL A 271 0.74 12.06 -12.70
C VAL A 271 0.77 10.70 -11.99
N LEU A 272 -0.34 10.28 -11.39
CA LEU A 272 -0.47 8.96 -10.76
C LEU A 272 -0.35 7.82 -11.77
N GLY A 273 -1.06 7.91 -12.90
CA GLY A 273 -1.00 6.91 -13.96
C GLY A 273 0.41 6.79 -14.54
N PHE A 274 1.11 7.92 -14.69
CA PHE A 274 2.50 7.97 -15.17
C PHE A 274 3.47 7.34 -14.15
N ASN A 275 3.31 7.61 -12.84
CA ASN A 275 4.06 6.91 -11.79
C ASN A 275 3.87 5.39 -11.90
N GLY A 276 2.62 4.91 -11.98
CA GLY A 276 2.32 3.50 -12.13
C GLY A 276 2.90 2.89 -13.41
N LEU A 277 2.85 3.60 -14.55
CA LEU A 277 3.44 3.17 -15.82
C LEU A 277 4.96 3.03 -15.71
N LEU A 278 5.63 4.01 -15.13
CA LEU A 278 7.08 3.95 -14.88
C LEU A 278 7.43 2.75 -14.01
N PHE A 279 6.63 2.47 -12.98
CA PHE A 279 6.83 1.33 -12.10
C PHE A 279 6.77 0.00 -12.87
N VAL A 280 5.75 -0.19 -13.72
CA VAL A 280 5.60 -1.42 -14.53
C VAL A 280 6.75 -1.59 -15.51
N LEU A 281 7.16 -0.51 -16.17
CA LEU A 281 8.20 -0.57 -17.22
C LEU A 281 9.61 -0.73 -16.63
N PHE A 282 9.89 -0.07 -15.49
CA PHE A 282 11.27 0.12 -15.04
C PHE A 282 11.63 -0.62 -13.76
N ILE A 283 10.68 -1.23 -13.02
CA ILE A 283 11.00 -1.95 -11.77
C ILE A 283 12.04 -3.06 -11.98
N LEU A 284 11.93 -3.85 -13.03
CA LEU A 284 12.90 -4.92 -13.32
C LEU A 284 14.26 -4.38 -13.79
N PRO A 285 14.36 -3.45 -14.75
CA PRO A 285 15.62 -2.79 -15.10
C PRO A 285 16.32 -2.15 -13.90
N VAL A 286 15.58 -1.38 -13.08
CA VAL A 286 16.13 -0.70 -11.89
C VAL A 286 16.62 -1.71 -10.87
N THR A 287 15.85 -2.76 -10.60
CA THR A 287 16.27 -3.85 -9.68
C THR A 287 17.55 -4.54 -10.16
N LYS A 288 17.69 -4.80 -11.47
CA LYS A 288 18.91 -5.40 -12.06
C LYS A 288 20.09 -4.44 -11.96
N TRP A 289 19.90 -3.17 -12.25
CA TRP A 289 20.94 -2.15 -12.16
C TRP A 289 21.48 -1.98 -10.74
N LEU A 290 20.60 -2.01 -9.74
CA LEU A 290 20.94 -1.87 -8.32
C LEU A 290 21.41 -3.18 -7.67
N HIS A 291 21.35 -4.32 -8.36
CA HIS A 291 21.65 -5.64 -7.79
C HIS A 291 23.03 -5.73 -7.12
N ASN A 292 24.04 -5.09 -7.69
CA ASN A 292 25.43 -5.12 -7.20
C ASN A 292 25.75 -3.95 -6.23
N TRP A 293 24.80 -3.06 -5.97
CA TRP A 293 25.01 -1.96 -5.07
C TRP A 293 24.92 -2.42 -3.61
N LYS A 294 25.65 -1.72 -2.72
CA LYS A 294 25.52 -1.95 -1.28
C LYS A 294 24.11 -1.53 -0.83
N GLU A 295 23.47 -2.32 0.00
CA GLU A 295 22.12 -2.01 0.51
C GLU A 295 22.03 -0.63 1.14
N ARG A 296 23.07 -0.23 1.89
CA ARG A 296 23.17 1.10 2.47
C ARG A 296 22.95 2.19 1.41
N ASP A 297 23.69 2.08 0.31
CA ASP A 297 23.71 3.13 -0.72
C ASP A 297 22.37 3.16 -1.47
N VAL A 298 21.72 2.00 -1.65
CA VAL A 298 20.38 1.91 -2.25
C VAL A 298 19.31 2.51 -1.33
N PHE A 299 19.33 2.25 -0.03
CA PHE A 299 18.39 2.87 0.92
C PHE A 299 18.54 4.38 0.97
N ILE A 300 19.79 4.88 1.01
CA ILE A 300 20.09 6.32 1.00
C ILE A 300 19.63 6.95 -0.32
N LEU A 301 19.96 6.34 -1.45
CA LEU A 301 19.54 6.82 -2.77
C LEU A 301 18.01 6.89 -2.88
N SER A 302 17.32 5.82 -2.45
CA SER A 302 15.85 5.79 -2.44
C SER A 302 15.26 6.93 -1.62
N SER A 303 15.73 7.13 -0.40
CA SER A 303 15.23 8.19 0.50
C SER A 303 15.51 9.59 -0.08
N LEU A 304 16.69 9.80 -0.66
CA LEU A 304 17.05 11.09 -1.30
C LEU A 304 16.20 11.36 -2.52
N LEU A 305 16.08 10.40 -3.45
CA LEU A 305 15.31 10.59 -4.68
C LEU A 305 13.82 10.80 -4.38
N SER A 306 13.25 10.02 -3.46
CA SER A 306 11.85 10.20 -3.05
C SER A 306 11.64 11.54 -2.36
N GLY A 307 12.54 11.93 -1.43
CA GLY A 307 12.42 13.19 -0.70
C GLY A 307 12.63 14.43 -1.58
N VAL A 308 13.72 14.44 -2.35
CA VAL A 308 14.02 15.55 -3.29
C VAL A 308 12.99 15.63 -4.40
N GLY A 309 12.56 14.47 -4.95
CA GLY A 309 11.49 14.41 -5.94
C GLY A 309 10.19 14.99 -5.40
N THR A 310 9.75 14.57 -4.20
CA THR A 310 8.54 15.12 -3.60
C THR A 310 8.67 16.62 -3.31
N PHE A 311 9.81 17.07 -2.79
CA PHE A 311 10.06 18.51 -2.57
C PHE A 311 10.00 19.32 -3.88
N ALA A 312 10.60 18.81 -4.93
CA ALA A 312 10.65 19.49 -6.22
C ALA A 312 9.25 19.64 -6.86
N LEU A 313 8.30 18.72 -6.56
CA LEU A 313 6.91 18.87 -7.02
C LEU A 313 6.26 20.18 -6.53
N GLY A 314 6.70 20.73 -5.40
CA GLY A 314 6.23 22.01 -4.85
C GLY A 314 6.88 23.26 -5.47
N LEU A 315 7.87 23.11 -6.37
CA LEU A 315 8.59 24.26 -6.93
C LEU A 315 7.94 24.84 -8.20
N SER A 316 7.08 24.07 -8.87
CA SER A 316 6.42 24.53 -10.09
C SER A 316 5.08 23.84 -10.30
N THR A 317 4.13 24.60 -10.81
CA THR A 317 2.81 24.09 -11.19
C THR A 317 2.73 23.63 -12.65
N HIS A 318 3.82 23.73 -13.41
CA HIS A 318 3.82 23.38 -14.82
C HIS A 318 3.75 21.86 -15.04
N ILE A 319 2.82 21.37 -15.86
CA ILE A 319 2.52 19.94 -16.05
C ILE A 319 3.75 19.11 -16.46
N TRP A 320 4.58 19.59 -17.38
CA TRP A 320 5.77 18.86 -17.84
C TRP A 320 6.86 18.78 -16.76
N PHE A 321 6.93 19.80 -15.89
CA PHE A 321 7.81 19.76 -14.74
C PHE A 321 7.33 18.71 -13.72
N LEU A 322 6.02 18.62 -13.47
CA LEU A 322 5.44 17.59 -12.60
C LEU A 322 5.75 16.19 -13.13
N PHE A 323 5.62 15.93 -14.42
CA PHE A 323 6.00 14.64 -15.02
C PHE A 323 7.50 14.36 -14.89
N PHE A 324 8.35 15.34 -15.17
CA PHE A 324 9.80 15.16 -15.03
C PHE A 324 10.20 14.80 -13.59
N VAL A 325 9.66 15.51 -12.62
CA VAL A 325 9.96 15.27 -11.20
C VAL A 325 9.37 13.94 -10.73
N THR A 326 8.22 13.53 -11.28
CA THR A 326 7.63 12.21 -11.01
C THR A 326 8.57 11.08 -11.40
N ILE A 327 9.35 11.23 -12.49
CA ILE A 327 10.40 10.24 -12.84
C ILE A 327 11.39 10.08 -11.69
N ILE A 328 11.92 11.18 -11.16
CA ILE A 328 12.92 11.18 -10.07
C ILE A 328 12.33 10.50 -8.82
N PHE A 329 11.14 10.91 -8.43
CA PHE A 329 10.40 10.35 -7.31
C PHE A 329 10.18 8.83 -7.46
N THR A 330 9.68 8.40 -8.61
CA THR A 330 9.35 7.00 -8.90
C THR A 330 10.60 6.11 -8.88
N PHE A 331 11.74 6.60 -9.37
CA PHE A 331 13.01 5.87 -9.26
C PHE A 331 13.42 5.66 -7.79
N GLY A 332 13.21 6.64 -6.93
CA GLY A 332 13.42 6.49 -5.48
C GLY A 332 12.53 5.41 -4.87
N GLU A 333 11.27 5.39 -5.24
CA GLU A 333 10.29 4.39 -4.78
C GLU A 333 10.66 2.98 -5.27
N MET A 334 10.97 2.81 -6.57
CA MET A 334 11.36 1.52 -7.15
C MET A 334 12.62 0.93 -6.51
N ALA A 335 13.60 1.77 -6.16
CA ALA A 335 14.85 1.31 -5.56
C ALA A 335 14.62 0.67 -4.17
N ARG A 336 13.65 1.17 -3.40
CA ARG A 336 13.37 0.73 -2.03
C ARG A 336 12.85 -0.70 -1.94
N SER A 337 11.87 -1.05 -2.77
CA SER A 337 11.09 -2.30 -2.62
C SER A 337 11.96 -3.57 -2.59
N PRO A 338 12.86 -3.81 -3.57
CA PRO A 338 13.66 -5.03 -3.58
C PRO A 338 14.73 -5.05 -2.47
N VAL A 339 15.30 -3.91 -2.10
CA VAL A 339 16.35 -3.86 -1.07
C VAL A 339 15.77 -4.10 0.32
N THR A 340 14.56 -3.65 0.60
CA THR A 340 13.85 -3.93 1.86
C THR A 340 13.67 -5.42 2.07
N GLN A 341 13.17 -6.14 1.07
CA GLN A 341 12.96 -7.58 1.13
C GLN A 341 14.30 -8.35 1.28
N SER A 342 15.34 -7.90 0.58
CA SER A 342 16.67 -8.49 0.69
C SER A 342 17.27 -8.30 2.10
N PHE A 343 17.23 -7.08 2.62
CA PHE A 343 17.78 -6.74 3.93
C PHE A 343 17.12 -7.56 5.04
N ILE A 344 15.79 -7.55 5.11
CA ILE A 344 15.06 -8.23 6.18
C ILE A 344 15.29 -9.76 6.14
N SER A 345 15.34 -10.35 4.96
CA SER A 345 15.57 -11.79 4.81
C SER A 345 16.95 -12.26 5.26
N ARG A 346 17.95 -11.38 5.19
CA ARG A 346 19.34 -11.64 5.67
C ARG A 346 19.54 -11.27 7.12
N TYR A 347 18.91 -10.19 7.58
CA TYR A 347 19.06 -9.71 8.95
C TYR A 347 18.35 -10.60 9.97
N ALA A 348 17.19 -11.13 9.63
CA ALA A 348 16.37 -11.90 10.54
C ALA A 348 17.03 -13.23 10.92
N PRO A 349 17.19 -13.55 12.23
CA PRO A 349 17.67 -14.85 12.68
C PRO A 349 16.76 -15.97 12.17
N GLU A 350 17.32 -17.15 11.87
CA GLU A 350 16.55 -18.28 11.31
C GLU A 350 15.38 -18.71 12.21
N ASN A 351 15.59 -18.72 13.51
CA ASN A 351 14.57 -19.09 14.52
C ASN A 351 13.50 -18.02 14.75
N ALA A 352 13.70 -16.78 14.28
CA ALA A 352 12.77 -15.65 14.46
C ALA A 352 12.40 -14.95 13.14
N ARG A 353 12.76 -15.52 11.97
CA ARG A 353 12.57 -14.89 10.66
C ARG A 353 11.14 -14.44 10.41
N GLY A 354 10.14 -15.26 10.77
CA GLY A 354 8.73 -14.89 10.65
C GLY A 354 8.33 -13.69 11.50
N GLN A 355 8.88 -13.57 12.71
CA GLN A 355 8.62 -12.44 13.61
C GLN A 355 9.19 -11.13 13.06
N TYR A 356 10.45 -11.14 12.55
CA TYR A 356 11.08 -9.96 11.95
C TYR A 356 10.39 -9.55 10.65
N MET A 357 10.00 -10.50 9.78
CA MET A 357 9.21 -10.21 8.58
C MET A 357 7.82 -9.65 8.91
N GLY A 358 7.19 -10.17 9.96
CA GLY A 358 5.93 -9.61 10.47
C GLY A 358 6.10 -8.19 10.99
N ALA A 359 7.17 -7.92 11.71
CA ALA A 359 7.48 -6.61 12.28
C ALA A 359 7.89 -5.57 11.21
N ASP A 360 8.42 -5.99 10.07
CA ASP A 360 8.67 -5.09 8.93
C ASP A 360 7.38 -4.39 8.46
N SER A 361 6.22 -5.03 8.63
CA SER A 361 4.91 -4.43 8.35
C SER A 361 4.55 -3.23 9.25
N LEU A 362 5.29 -3.02 10.34
CA LEU A 362 5.13 -1.81 11.18
C LEU A 362 5.56 -0.54 10.43
N GLN A 363 6.55 -0.62 9.54
CA GLN A 363 6.99 0.53 8.76
C GLN A 363 5.84 1.14 7.95
N PRO A 364 5.16 0.40 7.04
CA PRO A 364 4.05 0.97 6.29
C PRO A 364 2.84 1.28 7.18
N THR A 365 2.62 0.55 8.27
CA THR A 365 1.50 0.82 9.18
C THR A 365 1.68 2.14 9.91
N ILE A 366 2.83 2.38 10.52
CA ILE A 366 3.14 3.65 11.21
C ILE A 366 3.29 4.79 10.20
N GLY A 367 3.88 4.52 9.02
CA GLY A 367 3.97 5.48 7.93
C GLY A 367 2.60 6.00 7.49
N LYS A 368 1.62 5.12 7.31
CA LYS A 368 0.23 5.48 6.99
C LYS A 368 -0.47 6.26 8.11
N PHE A 369 -0.02 6.13 9.34
CA PHE A 369 -0.51 6.94 10.45
C PHE A 369 0.13 8.32 10.48
N LEU A 370 1.43 8.40 10.19
CA LEU A 370 2.21 9.65 10.22
C LEU A 370 2.00 10.52 8.97
N ALA A 371 1.91 9.92 7.78
CA ALA A 371 1.87 10.64 6.52
C ALA A 371 0.69 11.62 6.38
N PRO A 372 -0.54 11.35 6.86
CA PRO A 372 -1.65 12.31 6.79
C PRO A 372 -1.46 13.59 7.60
N SER A 373 -0.45 13.64 8.51
CA SER A 373 -0.12 14.87 9.25
C SER A 373 0.22 16.03 8.32
N THR A 374 0.75 15.77 7.13
CA THR A 374 1.03 16.81 6.12
C THR A 374 -0.25 17.46 5.60
N VAL A 375 -1.31 16.67 5.37
CA VAL A 375 -2.63 17.18 4.97
C VAL A 375 -3.26 17.99 6.12
N PHE A 376 -3.14 17.50 7.36
CA PHE A 376 -3.58 18.23 8.54
C PHE A 376 -2.89 19.61 8.65
N LEU A 377 -1.56 19.63 8.53
CA LEU A 377 -0.76 20.84 8.65
C LEU A 377 -0.96 21.83 7.49
N SER A 378 -1.40 21.34 6.31
CA SER A 378 -1.60 22.19 5.14
C SER A 378 -2.64 23.30 5.32
N SER A 379 -3.47 23.22 6.37
CA SER A 379 -4.40 24.28 6.75
C SER A 379 -3.73 25.53 7.31
N TRP A 380 -2.48 25.43 7.79
CA TRP A 380 -1.74 26.52 8.43
C TRP A 380 -0.39 26.81 7.79
N VAL A 381 0.17 25.83 7.10
CA VAL A 381 1.51 25.91 6.51
C VAL A 381 1.38 26.02 5.00
N PRO A 382 2.05 26.97 4.35
CA PRO A 382 2.01 27.11 2.90
C PRO A 382 2.61 25.88 2.20
N PRO A 383 2.26 25.62 0.92
CA PRO A 383 2.68 24.42 0.19
C PRO A 383 4.17 24.12 0.26
N LEU A 384 5.02 25.13 0.04
CA LEU A 384 6.48 24.96 0.10
C LEU A 384 6.95 24.52 1.50
N GLY A 385 6.29 24.98 2.57
CA GLY A 385 6.59 24.57 3.94
C GLY A 385 6.26 23.09 4.17
N ILE A 386 5.14 22.60 3.64
CA ILE A 386 4.77 21.18 3.71
C ILE A 386 5.77 20.32 2.93
N PHE A 387 6.12 20.70 1.70
CA PHE A 387 7.12 19.97 0.92
C PHE A 387 8.51 19.98 1.60
N THR A 388 8.88 21.08 2.27
CA THR A 388 10.10 21.15 3.07
C THR A 388 10.05 20.18 4.27
N LEU A 389 8.92 20.08 4.97
CA LEU A 389 8.72 19.12 6.05
C LEU A 389 8.86 17.67 5.55
N ILE A 390 8.31 17.36 4.37
CA ILE A 390 8.44 16.03 3.75
C ILE A 390 9.90 15.74 3.42
N LEU A 391 10.65 16.71 2.90
CA LEU A 391 12.08 16.57 2.65
C LEU A 391 12.85 16.33 3.95
N LEU A 392 12.51 17.01 5.05
CA LEU A 392 13.13 16.77 6.35
C LEU A 392 12.91 15.34 6.83
N PHE A 393 11.75 14.76 6.65
CA PHE A 393 11.52 13.34 6.95
C PHE A 393 12.44 12.42 6.12
N ALA A 394 12.61 12.69 4.82
CA ALA A 394 13.54 11.95 3.99
C ALA A 394 15.00 12.07 4.48
N LEU A 395 15.44 13.28 4.87
CA LEU A 395 16.78 13.51 5.41
C LEU A 395 17.00 12.80 6.75
N ILE A 396 16.01 12.79 7.63
CA ILE A 396 16.04 12.00 8.88
C ILE A 396 16.22 10.52 8.55
N SER A 397 15.48 10.00 7.57
CA SER A 397 15.66 8.62 7.09
C SER A 397 17.08 8.33 6.62
N VAL A 398 17.68 9.24 5.85
CA VAL A 398 19.07 9.11 5.37
C VAL A 398 20.05 9.01 6.54
N VAL A 399 19.93 9.89 7.53
CA VAL A 399 20.77 9.87 8.73
C VAL A 399 20.62 8.56 9.49
N LEU A 400 19.38 8.09 9.67
CA LEU A 400 19.09 6.81 10.33
C LEU A 400 19.64 5.61 9.56
N TYR A 401 19.62 5.61 8.23
CA TYR A 401 20.27 4.55 7.44
C TYR A 401 21.79 4.57 7.57
N PHE A 402 22.43 5.75 7.64
CA PHE A 402 23.86 5.82 7.94
C PHE A 402 24.17 5.22 9.33
N GLN A 403 23.38 5.55 10.34
CA GLN A 403 23.54 4.99 11.69
C GLN A 403 23.30 3.46 11.71
N LEU A 404 22.24 2.98 11.02
CA LEU A 404 21.92 1.58 10.89
C LEU A 404 23.13 0.77 10.39
N PHE A 405 23.69 1.16 9.25
CA PHE A 405 24.78 0.39 8.65
C PHE A 405 26.09 0.52 9.40
N ARG A 406 26.32 1.61 10.13
CA ARG A 406 27.43 1.70 11.09
C ARG A 406 27.27 0.68 12.21
N MET A 407 26.10 0.61 12.85
CA MET A 407 25.81 -0.35 13.92
C MET A 407 25.80 -1.81 13.40
N TYR A 408 25.35 -2.03 12.16
CA TYR A 408 25.29 -3.35 11.56
C TYR A 408 26.68 -3.94 11.28
N VAL A 409 27.66 -3.12 10.88
CA VAL A 409 29.06 -3.52 10.66
C VAL A 409 29.78 -3.81 11.99
N GLU A 410 29.42 -3.09 13.06
CA GLU A 410 30.01 -3.27 14.40
C GLU A 410 29.49 -4.53 15.11
N LYS A 411 28.45 -5.22 14.60
CA LYS A 411 27.94 -6.46 15.17
C LYS A 411 28.66 -7.65 14.49
N PRO A 412 29.68 -8.27 15.11
CA PRO A 412 30.30 -9.47 14.51
C PRO A 412 29.21 -10.52 14.36
N MET A 413 29.12 -11.12 13.17
CA MET A 413 28.34 -12.35 13.00
C MET A 413 28.77 -13.30 14.11
N ALA A 414 27.82 -13.71 14.96
CA ALA A 414 28.06 -14.74 15.95
C ALA A 414 28.50 -15.99 15.18
N THR A 415 29.81 -16.11 15.00
CA THR A 415 30.42 -17.32 14.49
C THR A 415 30.00 -18.45 15.40
N ASP A 416 29.39 -19.44 14.80
CA ASP A 416 29.13 -20.78 15.30
C ASP A 416 30.25 -21.24 16.29
N ARG A 417 30.02 -21.05 17.59
CA ARG A 417 30.77 -21.72 18.64
C ARG A 417 29.96 -22.92 19.07
N SER A 418 29.83 -23.88 18.16
CA SER A 418 29.39 -25.24 18.45
C SER A 418 30.16 -26.24 17.59
N SER A 419 31.49 -26.23 17.75
CA SER A 419 32.34 -27.37 17.42
C SER A 419 33.53 -27.35 18.34
N GLY A 420 33.35 -27.96 19.48
CA GLY A 420 34.32 -28.23 20.50
C GLY A 420 33.76 -29.25 21.47
#